data_854e197e42ecf754e0116e89f9cd067d
#
_entry.id   854e197e42ecf754e0116e89f9cd067d
#
_cell.length_a   1.000
_cell.length_b   1.000
_cell.length_c   1.000
_cell.angle_alpha   90.00
_cell.angle_beta   90.00
_cell.angle_gamma   90.00
#
_symmetry.space_group_name_H-M   'P 1'
#
loop_
_entity.id
_entity.type
_entity.pdbx_description
1 polymer ?
#
loop_
_entity_poly.entity_id
_entity_poly.type
_entity_poly.pdbx_seq_one_letter_code
_entity_poly.pdbx_strand_id
1 'polypeptide(L)'
;LLQERPGCAGFISIEMEKYPSWLNATAFAFNTLTPLVIIFYAWAIYEGTFKDSSEDMFGNMTTRQYDSTVRQGMSLADISGIDTVKEEMLELISYLKDFEKYNSMGARIPAGVLLCGPPGTGKTLLARCVAGEAGVPFFSCAGTEFMEMFVGVGAARIRNLFDQAKKVAPCIIFIDEFDAVGTKRSETQSGQVYGNDEATATINQMLTEMDGFSTATGIMVLAATNRPQVLDPALIRAGRFDRVIEMGLPNKKSREEILFLHCNKPALKGNVDPNLDYEYIARQSAGFS
;
A
#
# COMPACT_ATOMS: atom_id res chain seq x y z
N LEU A 1 68.68 51.45 57.93
CA LEU A 1 67.64 52.39 58.32
C LEU A 1 66.41 52.19 57.37
N LEU A 2 65.51 51.31 57.70
CA LEU A 2 64.10 51.42 57.34
C LEU A 2 63.33 50.52 58.33
N GLN A 3 62.57 51.18 59.05
CA GLN A 3 61.79 50.88 60.23
C GLN A 3 60.65 49.89 59.86
N GLU A 4 60.62 48.78 60.56
CA GLU A 4 59.46 47.84 60.55
C GLU A 4 58.25 48.55 61.15
N ARG A 5 57.12 48.46 60.44
CA ARG A 5 55.78 48.77 61.03
C ARG A 5 55.09 47.44 61.30
N PRO A 6 54.77 47.11 62.52
CA PRO A 6 53.89 45.97 62.80
C PRO A 6 52.46 46.49 62.76
N GLY A 7 51.62 45.66 62.18
CA GLY A 7 50.21 45.86 62.39
C GLY A 7 49.31 45.50 61.21
N CYS A 8 48.34 44.71 61.50
CA CYS A 8 47.15 44.31 60.74
C CYS A 8 47.27 43.10 59.83
N ALA A 9 47.56 41.99 60.42
CA ALA A 9 47.06 40.73 59.88
C ALA A 9 45.86 40.25 60.71
N GLY A 10 44.75 40.97 60.55
CA GLY A 10 43.45 40.47 60.98
C GLY A 10 42.94 39.45 59.96
N PHE A 11 43.35 38.22 60.10
CA PHE A 11 42.68 37.14 59.40
C PHE A 11 41.28 36.98 59.97
N ILE A 12 40.27 37.48 59.25
CA ILE A 12 38.89 37.12 59.49
C ILE A 12 38.79 35.64 59.05
N SER A 13 38.94 34.74 60.02
CA SER A 13 38.57 33.35 59.86
C SER A 13 37.04 33.31 59.75
N ILE A 14 36.54 33.32 58.56
CA ILE A 14 35.15 33.00 58.34
C ILE A 14 35.01 31.52 58.69
N GLU A 15 34.56 31.24 59.91
CA GLU A 15 34.08 29.92 60.30
C GLU A 15 32.91 29.58 59.38
N MET A 16 33.16 28.75 58.37
CA MET A 16 32.11 28.19 57.57
C MET A 16 31.24 27.36 58.50
N GLU A 17 30.09 27.88 58.83
CA GLU A 17 29.05 27.16 59.56
C GLU A 17 28.80 25.83 58.81
N LYS A 18 29.13 24.72 59.47
CA LYS A 18 28.90 23.40 58.90
C LYS A 18 27.41 23.20 58.77
N TYR A 19 26.91 23.30 57.56
CA TYR A 19 25.54 22.97 57.25
C TYR A 19 25.21 21.57 57.82
N PRO A 20 24.06 21.39 58.48
CA PRO A 20 23.70 20.11 59.08
C PRO A 20 23.69 19.00 58.02
N SER A 21 24.24 17.86 58.38
CA SER A 21 24.46 16.72 57.47
C SER A 21 23.25 16.21 56.70
N TRP A 22 22.04 16.49 57.21
CA TRP A 22 20.81 16.16 56.52
C TRP A 22 20.53 17.07 55.29
N LEU A 23 20.99 18.33 55.28
CA LEU A 23 20.89 19.24 54.13
C LEU A 23 21.77 18.75 52.95
N ASN A 24 22.93 18.21 53.23
CA ASN A 24 23.81 17.61 52.22
C ASN A 24 23.20 16.29 51.65
N ALA A 25 22.54 15.52 52.52
CA ALA A 25 21.89 14.28 52.10
C ALA A 25 20.63 14.58 51.20
N THR A 26 19.87 15.61 51.55
CA THR A 26 18.73 16.04 50.72
C THR A 26 19.16 16.65 49.39
N ALA A 27 20.24 17.48 49.40
CA ALA A 27 20.79 18.04 48.17
C ALA A 27 21.37 16.94 47.25
N PHE A 28 22.02 15.94 47.81
CA PHE A 28 22.53 14.79 47.07
C PHE A 28 21.38 13.95 46.47
N ALA A 29 20.35 13.67 47.28
CA ALA A 29 19.13 12.97 46.78
C ALA A 29 18.42 13.73 45.67
N PHE A 30 18.32 15.04 45.81
CA PHE A 30 17.69 15.88 44.79
C PHE A 30 18.52 15.90 43.48
N ASN A 31 19.84 15.99 43.58
CA ASN A 31 20.73 16.04 42.42
C ASN A 31 20.87 14.70 41.69
N THR A 32 20.58 13.60 42.34
CA THR A 32 20.60 12.26 41.72
C THR A 32 19.22 11.80 41.22
N LEU A 33 18.13 12.17 41.93
CA LEU A 33 16.77 11.78 41.53
C LEU A 33 16.18 12.63 40.41
N THR A 34 16.51 13.92 40.37
CA THR A 34 15.99 14.81 39.31
C THR A 34 16.36 14.37 37.89
N PRO A 35 17.61 13.98 37.57
CA PRO A 35 17.93 13.54 36.22
C PRO A 35 17.27 12.19 35.89
N LEU A 36 17.08 11.30 36.86
CA LEU A 36 16.37 10.05 36.63
C LEU A 36 14.88 10.28 36.34
N VAL A 37 14.25 11.20 37.04
CA VAL A 37 12.85 11.59 36.78
C VAL A 37 12.72 12.24 35.40
N ILE A 38 13.66 13.12 35.03
CA ILE A 38 13.66 13.78 33.70
C ILE A 38 13.86 12.74 32.60
N ILE A 39 14.78 11.79 32.77
CA ILE A 39 15.02 10.70 31.83
C ILE A 39 13.77 9.80 31.71
N PHE A 40 13.12 9.49 32.82
CA PHE A 40 11.90 8.70 32.84
C PHE A 40 10.75 9.42 32.11
N TYR A 41 10.58 10.74 32.37
CA TYR A 41 9.59 11.54 31.65
C TYR A 41 9.91 11.70 30.16
N ALA A 42 11.18 11.92 29.83
CA ALA A 42 11.62 11.96 28.42
C ALA A 42 11.38 10.60 27.71
N TRP A 43 11.64 9.50 28.41
CA TRP A 43 11.37 8.16 27.90
C TRP A 43 9.86 7.90 27.77
N ALA A 44 9.05 8.30 28.75
CA ALA A 44 7.60 8.16 28.70
C ALA A 44 6.97 9.04 27.60
N ILE A 45 7.47 10.27 27.40
CA ILE A 45 7.06 11.13 26.29
C ILE A 45 7.51 10.54 24.95
N TYR A 46 8.72 9.99 24.87
CA TYR A 46 9.21 9.32 23.68
C TYR A 46 8.37 8.08 23.34
N GLU A 47 8.02 7.25 24.31
CA GLU A 47 7.20 6.07 24.10
C GLU A 47 5.73 6.42 23.78
N GLY A 48 5.13 7.39 24.48
CA GLY A 48 3.74 7.83 24.26
C GLY A 48 3.56 8.68 23.00
N THR A 49 4.49 9.58 22.71
CA THR A 49 4.33 10.53 21.59
C THR A 49 4.90 9.98 20.28
N PHE A 50 5.98 9.24 20.32
CA PHE A 50 6.59 8.69 19.11
C PHE A 50 5.95 7.38 18.66
N LYS A 51 5.50 6.54 19.57
CA LYS A 51 4.89 5.25 19.23
C LYS A 51 3.48 5.46 18.71
N ASP A 52 2.66 6.26 19.40
CA ASP A 52 1.31 6.60 18.93
C ASP A 52 1.34 7.50 17.69
N SER A 53 2.25 8.48 17.62
CA SER A 53 2.36 9.37 16.45
C SER A 53 2.92 8.65 15.22
N SER A 54 3.74 7.63 15.38
CA SER A 54 4.20 6.83 14.24
C SER A 54 3.11 5.90 13.74
N GLU A 55 2.30 5.31 14.61
CA GLU A 55 1.14 4.51 14.21
C GLU A 55 0.02 5.37 13.64
N ASP A 56 -0.27 6.54 14.21
CA ASP A 56 -1.30 7.46 13.71
C ASP A 56 -0.86 8.27 12.50
N MET A 57 0.39 8.70 12.43
CA MET A 57 0.90 9.46 11.29
C MET A 57 1.13 8.59 10.06
N PHE A 58 1.46 7.30 10.23
CA PHE A 58 1.65 6.32 9.16
C PHE A 58 0.45 5.38 8.98
N GLY A 59 -0.40 5.20 9.98
CA GLY A 59 -1.53 4.25 9.97
C GLY A 59 -2.79 4.78 9.30
N ASN A 60 -3.02 6.10 9.25
CA ASN A 60 -4.21 6.71 8.66
C ASN A 60 -4.09 7.02 7.16
N MET A 61 -3.07 6.57 6.48
CA MET A 61 -2.99 6.66 5.02
C MET A 61 -3.82 5.57 4.37
N THR A 62 -5.10 5.81 4.42
CA THR A 62 -6.19 5.36 3.54
C THR A 62 -5.86 4.25 2.55
N THR A 63 -5.55 3.08 3.06
CA THR A 63 -5.87 1.88 2.32
C THR A 63 -7.39 1.74 2.41
N ARG A 64 -8.09 2.05 1.33
CA ARG A 64 -9.54 1.90 1.29
C ARG A 64 -9.86 0.42 1.32
N GLN A 65 -10.19 -0.08 2.51
CA GLN A 65 -10.75 -1.41 2.65
C GLN A 65 -12.17 -1.37 2.13
N TYR A 66 -12.45 -2.19 1.16
CA TYR A 66 -13.80 -2.39 0.68
C TYR A 66 -14.28 -3.75 1.17
N ASP A 67 -15.26 -3.77 2.06
CA ASP A 67 -15.90 -5.00 2.51
C ASP A 67 -16.67 -5.67 1.37
N SER A 68 -16.60 -7.00 1.32
CA SER A 68 -17.37 -7.80 0.37
C SER A 68 -18.89 -7.57 0.49
N THR A 69 -19.37 -7.17 1.66
CA THR A 69 -20.77 -6.83 1.95
C THR A 69 -21.26 -5.59 1.22
N VAL A 70 -20.40 -4.62 0.91
CA VAL A 70 -20.74 -3.41 0.14
C VAL A 70 -20.96 -3.72 -1.35
N ARG A 71 -20.65 -4.94 -1.77
CA ARG A 71 -20.60 -5.35 -3.20
C ARG A 71 -21.52 -6.49 -3.57
N GLN A 72 -22.51 -6.79 -2.77
CA GLN A 72 -23.53 -7.79 -3.09
C GLN A 72 -24.25 -7.54 -4.41
N GLY A 73 -23.78 -6.64 -5.25
CA GLY A 73 -24.36 -6.33 -6.55
C GLY A 73 -23.37 -6.35 -7.73
N MET A 74 -22.03 -6.46 -7.51
CA MET A 74 -21.08 -6.52 -8.61
C MET A 74 -20.69 -7.96 -8.92
N SER A 75 -21.04 -8.43 -10.10
CA SER A 75 -20.68 -9.75 -10.61
C SER A 75 -19.98 -9.63 -11.97
N LEU A 76 -19.45 -10.72 -12.48
CA LEU A 76 -18.91 -10.76 -13.84
C LEU A 76 -19.99 -10.47 -14.92
N ALA A 77 -21.28 -10.55 -14.57
CA ALA A 77 -22.37 -10.18 -15.47
C ALA A 77 -22.47 -8.66 -15.70
N ASP A 78 -21.88 -7.85 -14.82
CA ASP A 78 -21.87 -6.38 -14.95
C ASP A 78 -20.75 -5.88 -15.87
N ILE A 79 -19.92 -6.78 -16.38
CA ILE A 79 -18.87 -6.50 -17.36
C ILE A 79 -19.15 -7.26 -18.65
N SER A 80 -19.03 -6.56 -19.77
CA SER A 80 -19.08 -7.15 -21.10
C SER A 80 -17.76 -6.90 -21.84
N GLY A 81 -17.49 -7.73 -22.84
CA GLY A 81 -16.32 -7.57 -23.70
C GLY A 81 -15.02 -8.14 -23.12
N ILE A 82 -15.12 -9.01 -22.13
CA ILE A 82 -13.97 -9.69 -21.48
C ILE A 82 -13.82 -11.15 -21.92
N ASP A 83 -14.42 -11.55 -23.05
CA ASP A 83 -14.46 -12.97 -23.47
C ASP A 83 -13.09 -13.65 -23.49
N THR A 84 -12.05 -12.91 -23.91
CA THR A 84 -10.67 -13.41 -23.98
C THR A 84 -10.04 -13.70 -22.63
N VAL A 85 -10.45 -13.00 -21.58
CA VAL A 85 -9.86 -13.11 -20.23
C VAL A 85 -10.80 -13.75 -19.22
N LYS A 86 -12.03 -14.03 -19.64
CA LYS A 86 -13.11 -14.54 -18.77
C LYS A 86 -12.76 -15.87 -18.12
N GLU A 87 -12.21 -16.81 -18.90
CA GLU A 87 -11.84 -18.14 -18.39
C GLU A 87 -10.75 -18.05 -17.31
N GLU A 88 -9.74 -17.19 -17.53
CA GLU A 88 -8.68 -16.96 -16.54
C GLU A 88 -9.24 -16.31 -15.27
N MET A 89 -10.19 -15.37 -15.41
CA MET A 89 -10.84 -14.75 -14.26
C MET A 89 -11.68 -15.75 -13.46
N LEU A 90 -12.41 -16.63 -14.12
CA LEU A 90 -13.19 -17.69 -13.46
C LEU A 90 -12.28 -18.67 -12.70
N GLU A 91 -11.12 -18.99 -13.25
CA GLU A 91 -10.11 -19.80 -12.57
C GLU A 91 -9.63 -19.11 -11.29
N LEU A 92 -9.27 -17.81 -11.34
CA LEU A 92 -8.85 -17.03 -10.17
C LEU A 92 -9.96 -16.97 -9.10
N ILE A 93 -11.21 -16.75 -9.51
CA ILE A 93 -12.36 -16.76 -8.61
C ILE A 93 -12.52 -18.11 -7.92
N SER A 94 -12.36 -19.21 -8.68
CA SER A 94 -12.47 -20.55 -8.11
C SER A 94 -11.39 -20.82 -7.05
N TYR A 95 -10.16 -20.36 -7.29
CA TYR A 95 -9.07 -20.44 -6.31
C TYR A 95 -9.37 -19.67 -5.01
N LEU A 96 -9.97 -18.49 -5.12
CA LEU A 96 -10.31 -17.66 -3.96
C LEU A 96 -11.51 -18.21 -3.19
N LYS A 97 -12.52 -18.75 -3.87
CA LYS A 97 -13.71 -19.37 -3.24
C LYS A 97 -13.35 -20.62 -2.47
N ASP A 98 -12.57 -21.49 -3.07
CA ASP A 98 -12.23 -22.82 -2.54
C ASP A 98 -10.76 -22.91 -2.10
N PHE A 99 -10.21 -21.83 -1.53
CA PHE A 99 -8.80 -21.70 -1.17
C PHE A 99 -8.27 -22.91 -0.37
N GLU A 100 -8.98 -23.34 0.66
CA GLU A 100 -8.59 -24.47 1.51
C GLU A 100 -8.48 -25.79 0.72
N LYS A 101 -9.40 -26.03 -0.22
CA LYS A 101 -9.40 -27.22 -1.08
C LYS A 101 -8.17 -27.25 -1.98
N TYR A 102 -7.88 -26.15 -2.68
CA TYR A 102 -6.72 -26.06 -3.55
C TYR A 102 -5.40 -26.15 -2.79
N ASN A 103 -5.34 -25.52 -1.63
CA ASN A 103 -4.17 -25.60 -0.75
C ASN A 103 -3.91 -27.01 -0.23
N SER A 104 -4.96 -27.73 0.17
CA SER A 104 -4.86 -29.13 0.64
C SER A 104 -4.41 -30.11 -0.47
N MET A 105 -4.73 -29.80 -1.72
CA MET A 105 -4.29 -30.57 -2.90
C MET A 105 -2.86 -30.23 -3.32
N GLY A 106 -2.19 -29.25 -2.69
CA GLY A 106 -0.87 -28.78 -3.09
C GLY A 106 -0.87 -27.98 -4.40
N ALA A 107 -2.03 -27.46 -4.82
CA ALA A 107 -2.13 -26.65 -6.02
C ALA A 107 -1.39 -25.32 -5.82
N ARG A 108 -0.63 -24.89 -6.82
CA ARG A 108 0.09 -23.64 -6.79
C ARG A 108 -0.84 -22.51 -7.21
N ILE A 109 -1.37 -21.78 -6.24
CA ILE A 109 -2.19 -20.59 -6.50
C ILE A 109 -1.27 -19.43 -6.91
N PRO A 110 -1.59 -18.66 -7.96
CA PRO A 110 -0.79 -17.51 -8.36
C PRO A 110 -0.78 -16.47 -7.24
N ALA A 111 0.42 -16.03 -6.86
CA ALA A 111 0.59 -15.00 -5.84
C ALA A 111 0.18 -13.63 -6.36
N GLY A 112 0.43 -13.35 -7.64
CA GLY A 112 0.13 -12.10 -8.28
C GLY A 112 -0.29 -12.25 -9.74
N VAL A 113 -1.22 -11.38 -10.15
CA VAL A 113 -1.71 -11.28 -11.52
C VAL A 113 -1.58 -9.84 -12.00
N LEU A 114 -0.96 -9.66 -13.16
CA LEU A 114 -0.75 -8.35 -13.77
C LEU A 114 -1.76 -8.14 -14.91
N LEU A 115 -2.66 -7.16 -14.74
CA LEU A 115 -3.60 -6.74 -15.77
C LEU A 115 -2.97 -5.66 -16.64
N CYS A 116 -2.69 -5.98 -17.89
CA CYS A 116 -2.06 -5.07 -18.86
C CYS A 116 -3.06 -4.63 -19.91
N GLY A 117 -2.98 -3.39 -20.38
CA GLY A 117 -3.78 -2.94 -21.51
C GLY A 117 -3.97 -1.43 -21.58
N PRO A 118 -4.54 -0.91 -22.67
CA PRO A 118 -4.80 0.51 -22.84
C PRO A 118 -5.67 1.09 -21.71
N PRO A 119 -5.62 2.41 -21.47
CA PRO A 119 -6.55 3.05 -20.53
C PRO A 119 -8.00 2.87 -21.01
N GLY A 120 -8.95 2.80 -20.06
CA GLY A 120 -10.36 2.67 -20.37
C GLY A 120 -10.87 1.24 -20.66
N THR A 121 -10.02 0.22 -20.68
CA THR A 121 -10.42 -1.17 -20.94
C THR A 121 -11.12 -1.87 -19.78
N GLY A 122 -11.31 -1.19 -18.64
CA GLY A 122 -12.07 -1.73 -17.51
C GLY A 122 -11.25 -2.57 -16.51
N LYS A 123 -9.92 -2.45 -16.47
CA LYS A 123 -9.04 -3.21 -15.56
C LYS A 123 -9.47 -3.08 -14.09
N THR A 124 -9.69 -1.87 -13.63
CA THR A 124 -10.15 -1.57 -12.26
C THR A 124 -11.54 -2.15 -11.99
N LEU A 125 -12.45 -2.09 -12.98
CA LEU A 125 -13.78 -2.66 -12.86
C LEU A 125 -13.71 -4.18 -12.77
N LEU A 126 -12.90 -4.82 -13.61
CA LEU A 126 -12.68 -6.26 -13.62
C LEU A 126 -12.18 -6.76 -12.26
N ALA A 127 -11.16 -6.10 -11.69
CA ALA A 127 -10.63 -6.47 -10.37
C ALA A 127 -11.71 -6.41 -9.28
N ARG A 128 -12.58 -5.40 -9.32
CA ARG A 128 -13.70 -5.28 -8.39
C ARG A 128 -14.74 -6.38 -8.58
N CYS A 129 -15.05 -6.75 -9.82
CA CYS A 129 -16.01 -7.82 -10.10
C CYS A 129 -15.48 -9.19 -9.68
N VAL A 130 -14.18 -9.44 -9.88
CA VAL A 130 -13.52 -10.67 -9.39
C VAL A 130 -13.65 -10.78 -7.87
N ALA A 131 -13.38 -9.70 -7.12
CA ALA A 131 -13.51 -9.71 -5.67
C ALA A 131 -14.97 -9.89 -5.22
N GLY A 132 -15.91 -9.19 -5.88
CA GLY A 132 -17.34 -9.33 -5.60
C GLY A 132 -17.87 -10.74 -5.87
N GLU A 133 -17.49 -11.34 -7.00
CA GLU A 133 -17.86 -12.70 -7.36
C GLU A 133 -17.21 -13.75 -6.46
N ALA A 134 -15.95 -13.52 -6.04
CA ALA A 134 -15.25 -14.39 -5.09
C ALA A 134 -15.78 -14.24 -3.65
N GLY A 135 -16.43 -13.13 -3.31
CA GLY A 135 -16.93 -12.85 -1.98
C GLY A 135 -15.83 -12.60 -0.93
N VAL A 136 -14.65 -12.15 -1.37
CA VAL A 136 -13.49 -11.91 -0.50
C VAL A 136 -13.25 -10.42 -0.27
N PRO A 137 -12.63 -10.03 0.86
CA PRO A 137 -12.19 -8.65 1.12
C PRO A 137 -11.28 -8.13 0.01
N PHE A 138 -11.40 -6.84 -0.27
CA PHE A 138 -10.67 -6.19 -1.36
C PHE A 138 -10.04 -4.90 -0.89
N PHE A 139 -8.73 -4.84 -0.94
CA PHE A 139 -7.95 -3.64 -0.68
C PHE A 139 -7.62 -2.98 -2.01
N SER A 140 -7.93 -1.70 -2.16
CA SER A 140 -7.65 -0.95 -3.39
C SER A 140 -6.78 0.25 -3.08
N CYS A 141 -5.66 0.36 -3.77
CA CYS A 141 -4.75 1.51 -3.69
C CYS A 141 -4.25 1.87 -5.10
N ALA A 142 -3.82 3.10 -5.27
CA ALA A 142 -3.14 3.54 -6.46
C ALA A 142 -1.62 3.41 -6.27
N GLY A 143 -0.88 3.04 -7.31
CA GLY A 143 0.58 2.99 -7.27
C GLY A 143 1.20 4.32 -6.87
N THR A 144 0.59 5.42 -7.28
CA THR A 144 1.00 6.79 -6.89
C THR A 144 0.95 7.05 -5.38
N GLU A 145 0.13 6.33 -4.62
CA GLU A 145 0.05 6.46 -3.16
C GLU A 145 1.32 5.99 -2.42
N PHE A 146 2.15 5.21 -3.09
CA PHE A 146 3.44 4.74 -2.57
C PHE A 146 4.62 5.63 -2.97
N MET A 147 4.38 6.67 -3.77
CA MET A 147 5.39 7.63 -4.19
C MET A 147 5.39 8.80 -3.23
N GLU A 148 6.43 8.93 -2.43
CA GLU A 148 6.56 9.99 -1.42
C GLU A 148 7.91 10.69 -1.52
N MET A 149 8.01 11.88 -0.93
CA MET A 149 9.28 12.65 -0.90
C MET A 149 10.27 12.10 0.15
N PHE A 150 9.77 11.36 1.15
CA PHE A 150 10.60 10.84 2.24
C PHE A 150 10.91 9.37 2.04
N VAL A 151 12.19 9.05 2.03
CA VAL A 151 12.68 7.68 1.84
C VAL A 151 12.14 6.75 2.93
N GLY A 152 11.56 5.64 2.50
CA GLY A 152 11.05 4.58 3.38
C GLY A 152 9.57 4.70 3.75
N VAL A 153 8.90 5.83 3.48
CA VAL A 153 7.46 5.99 3.75
C VAL A 153 6.63 5.07 2.85
N GLY A 154 6.94 5.03 1.56
CA GLY A 154 6.28 4.13 0.61
C GLY A 154 6.45 2.65 0.99
N ALA A 155 7.65 2.26 1.38
CA ALA A 155 7.92 0.90 1.86
C ALA A 155 7.15 0.56 3.14
N ALA A 156 7.01 1.50 4.08
CA ALA A 156 6.22 1.31 5.30
C ALA A 156 4.72 1.15 4.98
N ARG A 157 4.18 1.91 4.03
CA ARG A 157 2.78 1.77 3.57
C ARG A 157 2.53 0.39 2.95
N ILE A 158 3.43 -0.09 2.12
CA ILE A 158 3.34 -1.44 1.55
C ILE A 158 3.27 -2.47 2.67
N ARG A 159 4.19 -2.42 3.64
CA ARG A 159 4.20 -3.35 4.77
C ARG A 159 2.87 -3.32 5.52
N ASN A 160 2.36 -2.13 5.85
CA ASN A 160 1.08 -1.97 6.56
C ASN A 160 -0.10 -2.53 5.75
N LEU A 161 -0.14 -2.31 4.43
CA LEU A 161 -1.16 -2.87 3.54
C LEU A 161 -1.16 -4.40 3.60
N PHE A 162 0.01 -5.00 3.45
CA PHE A 162 0.15 -6.45 3.49
C PHE A 162 -0.15 -7.04 4.88
N ASP A 163 0.23 -6.36 5.97
CA ASP A 163 -0.10 -6.79 7.33
C ASP A 163 -1.60 -6.71 7.64
N GLN A 164 -2.31 -5.73 7.08
CA GLN A 164 -3.78 -5.68 7.14
C GLN A 164 -4.40 -6.83 6.34
N ALA A 165 -3.92 -7.10 5.14
CA ALA A 165 -4.38 -8.19 4.30
C ALA A 165 -4.18 -9.57 4.95
N LYS A 166 -3.04 -9.79 5.61
CA LYS A 166 -2.75 -11.03 6.37
C LYS A 166 -3.79 -11.33 7.46
N LYS A 167 -4.37 -10.29 8.07
CA LYS A 167 -5.34 -10.43 9.16
C LYS A 167 -6.73 -10.89 8.69
N VAL A 168 -7.05 -10.66 7.41
CA VAL A 168 -8.38 -10.91 6.84
C VAL A 168 -8.37 -11.87 5.65
N ALA A 169 -7.28 -12.58 5.45
CA ALA A 169 -7.16 -13.57 4.39
C ALA A 169 -8.25 -14.66 4.49
N PRO A 170 -8.79 -15.17 3.35
CA PRO A 170 -8.39 -14.85 1.98
C PRO A 170 -8.88 -13.49 1.51
N CYS A 171 -8.05 -12.76 0.77
CA CYS A 171 -8.37 -11.42 0.27
C CYS A 171 -7.62 -11.07 -1.02
N ILE A 172 -8.07 -10.00 -1.68
CA ILE A 172 -7.42 -9.43 -2.87
C ILE A 172 -6.83 -8.06 -2.51
N ILE A 173 -5.56 -7.85 -2.88
CA ILE A 173 -4.92 -6.54 -2.91
C ILE A 173 -4.89 -6.08 -4.36
N PHE A 174 -5.52 -4.95 -4.66
CA PHE A 174 -5.52 -4.35 -6.00
C PHE A 174 -4.70 -3.07 -6.01
N ILE A 175 -3.73 -2.99 -6.92
CA ILE A 175 -2.88 -1.83 -7.12
C ILE A 175 -3.11 -1.30 -8.54
N ASP A 176 -3.76 -0.14 -8.63
CA ASP A 176 -3.97 0.53 -9.92
C ASP A 176 -2.75 1.41 -10.26
N GLU A 177 -2.55 1.72 -11.54
CA GLU A 177 -1.43 2.53 -12.03
C GLU A 177 -0.07 2.02 -11.53
N PHE A 178 0.11 0.71 -11.57
CA PHE A 178 1.29 0.04 -11.00
C PHE A 178 2.61 0.50 -11.63
N ASP A 179 2.59 1.03 -12.85
CA ASP A 179 3.74 1.62 -13.52
C ASP A 179 4.34 2.82 -12.78
N ALA A 180 3.58 3.51 -11.92
CA ALA A 180 4.12 4.57 -11.08
C ALA A 180 5.24 4.06 -10.15
N VAL A 181 5.06 2.89 -9.54
CA VAL A 181 6.01 2.28 -8.60
C VAL A 181 6.93 1.29 -9.28
N GLY A 182 6.41 0.49 -10.20
CA GLY A 182 7.08 -0.67 -10.79
C GLY A 182 8.12 -0.35 -11.87
N THR A 183 8.44 0.91 -12.13
CA THR A 183 9.32 1.31 -13.25
C THR A 183 10.76 0.83 -13.04
N LYS A 184 11.36 0.33 -14.14
CA LYS A 184 12.77 -0.06 -14.20
C LYS A 184 13.69 1.06 -13.74
N ARG A 185 14.78 0.67 -13.08
CA ARG A 185 15.91 1.57 -12.83
C ARG A 185 16.44 2.06 -14.16
N SER A 186 16.22 3.32 -14.51
CA SER A 186 16.97 3.92 -15.61
C SER A 186 18.38 4.16 -15.09
N GLU A 187 19.36 3.46 -15.65
CA GLU A 187 20.78 3.80 -15.57
C GLU A 187 21.03 5.12 -16.30
N THR A 188 20.39 6.18 -15.85
CA THR A 188 20.60 7.49 -16.46
C THR A 188 21.89 8.06 -15.90
N GLN A 189 22.89 8.11 -16.74
CA GLN A 189 24.22 8.76 -16.59
C GLN A 189 24.12 10.27 -16.36
N SER A 190 23.31 10.75 -15.46
CA SER A 190 23.33 12.17 -15.09
C SER A 190 22.83 12.39 -13.67
N GLY A 191 23.75 12.39 -12.74
CA GLY A 191 23.92 13.23 -11.53
C GLY A 191 22.75 13.62 -10.63
N GLN A 192 21.51 13.16 -10.79
CA GLN A 192 20.39 13.46 -9.91
C GLN A 192 19.93 12.21 -9.16
N VAL A 193 20.57 12.00 -8.00
CA VAL A 193 20.48 10.77 -7.18
C VAL A 193 19.24 10.73 -6.26
N TYR A 194 18.51 11.82 -6.08
CA TYR A 194 17.57 11.97 -4.98
C TYR A 194 16.15 11.40 -5.18
N GLY A 195 15.76 10.99 -6.39
CA GLY A 195 14.39 10.46 -6.64
C GLY A 195 14.30 8.94 -6.83
N ASN A 196 15.43 8.27 -7.08
CA ASN A 196 15.42 6.84 -7.45
C ASN A 196 15.51 5.89 -6.24
N ASP A 197 16.01 6.37 -5.10
CA ASP A 197 16.25 5.51 -3.93
C ASP A 197 14.94 5.11 -3.26
N GLU A 198 13.94 5.99 -3.24
CA GLU A 198 12.64 5.69 -2.63
C GLU A 198 11.83 4.69 -3.46
N ALA A 199 11.69 4.93 -4.77
CA ALA A 199 11.00 4.00 -5.66
C ALA A 199 11.65 2.61 -5.60
N THR A 200 12.98 2.57 -5.53
CA THR A 200 13.75 1.32 -5.38
C THR A 200 13.47 0.62 -4.04
N ALA A 201 13.44 1.38 -2.94
CA ALA A 201 13.12 0.83 -1.62
C ALA A 201 11.68 0.28 -1.57
N THR A 202 10.75 1.00 -2.18
CA THR A 202 9.34 0.62 -2.28
C THR A 202 9.14 -0.65 -3.10
N ILE A 203 9.79 -0.76 -4.29
CA ILE A 203 9.78 -1.98 -5.11
C ILE A 203 10.38 -3.15 -4.33
N ASN A 204 11.55 -2.97 -3.72
CA ASN A 204 12.22 -4.03 -2.97
C ASN A 204 11.36 -4.52 -1.79
N GLN A 205 10.67 -3.61 -1.10
CA GLN A 205 9.73 -4.00 -0.04
C GLN A 205 8.56 -4.81 -0.60
N MET A 206 7.99 -4.39 -1.73
CA MET A 206 6.92 -5.14 -2.39
C MET A 206 7.37 -6.54 -2.79
N LEU A 207 8.56 -6.67 -3.39
CA LEU A 207 9.15 -7.96 -3.74
C LEU A 207 9.34 -8.83 -2.49
N THR A 208 9.81 -8.25 -1.39
CA THR A 208 10.00 -8.96 -0.12
C THR A 208 8.68 -9.45 0.45
N GLU A 209 7.64 -8.60 0.44
CA GLU A 209 6.32 -9.03 0.90
C GLU A 209 5.74 -10.13 0.02
N MET A 210 5.84 -10.02 -1.31
CA MET A 210 5.36 -11.05 -2.24
C MET A 210 6.15 -12.37 -2.10
N ASP A 211 7.47 -12.31 -1.94
CA ASP A 211 8.30 -13.50 -1.74
C ASP A 211 8.06 -14.15 -0.34
N GLY A 212 7.65 -13.35 0.64
CA GLY A 212 7.27 -13.80 1.98
C GLY A 212 5.91 -14.51 2.04
N PHE A 213 5.10 -14.42 0.97
CA PHE A 213 3.87 -15.18 0.90
C PHE A 213 4.16 -16.62 0.49
N SER A 214 4.00 -17.51 1.43
CA SER A 214 3.77 -18.91 1.09
C SER A 214 2.40 -18.97 0.38
N THR A 215 2.27 -19.89 -0.58
CA THR A 215 0.99 -20.23 -1.23
C THR A 215 -0.14 -20.52 -0.23
N ALA A 216 0.17 -20.62 1.04
CA ALA A 216 -0.73 -20.91 2.16
C ALA A 216 -1.47 -19.68 2.74
N THR A 217 -1.16 -18.45 2.35
CA THR A 217 -1.75 -17.26 3.00
C THR A 217 -3.10 -16.82 2.42
N GLY A 218 -3.48 -17.27 1.23
CA GLY A 218 -4.75 -16.91 0.60
C GLY A 218 -4.84 -15.44 0.14
N ILE A 219 -3.72 -14.73 0.05
CA ILE A 219 -3.66 -13.36 -0.45
C ILE A 219 -3.31 -13.39 -1.93
N MET A 220 -4.09 -12.69 -2.75
CA MET A 220 -3.83 -12.52 -4.17
C MET A 220 -3.60 -11.05 -4.49
N VAL A 221 -2.49 -10.73 -5.15
CA VAL A 221 -2.18 -9.37 -5.58
C VAL A 221 -2.60 -9.20 -7.04
N LEU A 222 -3.50 -8.27 -7.31
CA LEU A 222 -3.86 -7.85 -8.67
C LEU A 222 -3.23 -6.48 -8.93
N ALA A 223 -2.38 -6.35 -9.93
CA ALA A 223 -1.86 -5.06 -10.33
C ALA A 223 -2.37 -4.69 -11.73
N ALA A 224 -2.69 -3.40 -11.94
CA ALA A 224 -3.09 -2.90 -13.24
C ALA A 224 -2.09 -1.88 -13.78
N THR A 225 -1.71 -2.01 -15.04
CA THR A 225 -0.79 -1.09 -15.71
C THR A 225 -1.20 -0.83 -17.15
N ASN A 226 -0.93 0.38 -17.61
CA ASN A 226 -1.07 0.74 -19.02
C ASN A 226 0.26 0.55 -19.81
N ARG A 227 1.37 0.34 -19.10
CA ARG A 227 2.74 0.31 -19.67
C ARG A 227 3.55 -0.88 -19.15
N PRO A 228 3.23 -2.13 -19.52
CA PRO A 228 3.94 -3.29 -19.00
C PRO A 228 5.44 -3.28 -19.34
N GLN A 229 5.83 -2.63 -20.45
CA GLN A 229 7.22 -2.58 -20.92
C GLN A 229 8.16 -1.75 -20.01
N VAL A 230 7.63 -0.86 -19.16
CA VAL A 230 8.45 -0.04 -18.25
C VAL A 230 8.70 -0.74 -16.91
N LEU A 231 7.97 -1.81 -16.62
CA LEU A 231 8.08 -2.52 -15.35
C LEU A 231 9.42 -3.23 -15.18
N ASP A 232 9.87 -3.31 -13.94
CA ASP A 232 11.07 -4.08 -13.60
C ASP A 232 10.82 -5.58 -13.86
N PRO A 233 11.68 -6.25 -14.65
CA PRO A 233 11.56 -7.69 -14.92
C PRO A 233 11.58 -8.56 -13.65
N ALA A 234 12.13 -8.04 -12.54
CA ALA A 234 12.10 -8.74 -11.27
C ALA A 234 10.69 -8.92 -10.70
N LEU A 235 9.76 -8.04 -11.07
CA LEU A 235 8.35 -8.14 -10.67
C LEU A 235 7.62 -9.29 -11.40
N ILE A 236 8.01 -9.53 -12.67
CA ILE A 236 7.37 -10.53 -13.55
C ILE A 236 8.16 -11.83 -13.46
N ARG A 237 8.21 -12.44 -12.28
CA ARG A 237 8.88 -13.73 -12.04
C ARG A 237 7.93 -14.67 -11.32
N ALA A 238 8.19 -15.97 -11.45
CA ALA A 238 7.44 -17.01 -10.74
C ALA A 238 7.46 -16.77 -9.23
N GLY A 239 6.28 -16.81 -8.61
CA GLY A 239 6.07 -16.50 -7.19
C GLY A 239 5.76 -15.03 -6.89
N ARG A 240 5.74 -14.17 -7.91
CA ARG A 240 5.35 -12.75 -7.85
C ARG A 240 4.19 -12.51 -8.80
N PHE A 241 4.34 -11.65 -9.81
CA PHE A 241 3.36 -11.54 -10.90
C PHE A 241 3.65 -12.63 -11.92
N ASP A 242 3.24 -13.83 -11.62
CA ASP A 242 3.47 -15.03 -12.44
C ASP A 242 2.44 -15.19 -13.57
N ARG A 243 1.33 -14.45 -13.51
CA ARG A 243 0.36 -14.36 -14.59
C ARG A 243 0.26 -12.92 -15.11
N VAL A 244 0.30 -12.79 -16.44
CA VAL A 244 0.09 -11.51 -17.14
C VAL A 244 -1.11 -11.66 -18.05
N ILE A 245 -2.14 -10.86 -17.83
CA ILE A 245 -3.40 -10.90 -18.55
C ILE A 245 -3.52 -9.63 -19.37
N GLU A 246 -3.59 -9.78 -20.70
CA GLU A 246 -3.68 -8.67 -21.61
C GLU A 246 -5.15 -8.36 -21.95
N MET A 247 -5.59 -7.16 -21.56
CA MET A 247 -6.89 -6.60 -21.88
C MET A 247 -6.76 -5.70 -23.10
N GLY A 248 -7.10 -6.22 -24.29
CA GLY A 248 -7.14 -5.46 -25.53
C GLY A 248 -8.34 -4.51 -25.62
N LEU A 249 -8.38 -3.72 -26.70
CA LEU A 249 -9.58 -2.98 -27.05
C LEU A 249 -10.70 -3.95 -27.42
N PRO A 250 -11.99 -3.61 -27.11
CA PRO A 250 -13.10 -4.48 -27.37
C PRO A 250 -13.33 -4.65 -28.88
N ASN A 251 -13.63 -5.88 -29.30
CA ASN A 251 -14.04 -6.21 -30.67
C ASN A 251 -15.46 -5.68 -30.96
N LYS A 252 -15.94 -5.77 -32.20
CA LYS A 252 -17.26 -5.28 -32.60
C LYS A 252 -18.38 -5.84 -31.70
N LYS A 253 -18.37 -7.17 -31.48
CA LYS A 253 -19.38 -7.84 -30.67
C LYS A 253 -19.32 -7.39 -29.21
N SER A 254 -18.11 -7.30 -28.66
CA SER A 254 -17.88 -6.78 -27.30
C SER A 254 -18.39 -5.34 -27.14
N ARG A 255 -18.18 -4.46 -28.12
CA ARG A 255 -18.70 -3.09 -28.07
C ARG A 255 -20.22 -3.04 -28.10
N GLU A 256 -20.84 -3.90 -28.89
CA GLU A 256 -22.31 -4.03 -28.93
C GLU A 256 -22.85 -4.45 -27.55
N GLU A 257 -22.25 -5.46 -26.92
CA GLU A 257 -22.62 -5.90 -25.58
C GLU A 257 -22.40 -4.83 -24.52
N ILE A 258 -21.29 -4.08 -24.59
CA ILE A 258 -21.00 -2.96 -23.69
C ILE A 258 -22.05 -1.87 -23.83
N LEU A 259 -22.41 -1.49 -25.06
CA LEU A 259 -23.45 -0.51 -25.33
C LEU A 259 -24.80 -0.97 -24.77
N PHE A 260 -25.19 -2.22 -25.04
CA PHE A 260 -26.42 -2.80 -24.52
C PHE A 260 -26.47 -2.77 -22.99
N LEU A 261 -25.38 -3.17 -22.32
CA LEU A 261 -25.28 -3.17 -20.86
C LEU A 261 -25.41 -1.75 -20.29
N HIS A 262 -24.76 -0.76 -20.90
CA HIS A 262 -24.82 0.62 -20.41
C HIS A 262 -26.16 1.27 -20.66
N CYS A 263 -26.77 1.06 -21.82
CA CYS A 263 -28.08 1.61 -22.16
C CYS A 263 -29.24 1.05 -21.31
N ASN A 264 -29.09 -0.20 -20.86
CA ASN A 264 -30.08 -0.86 -20.00
C ASN A 264 -29.93 -0.54 -18.49
N LYS A 265 -28.96 0.26 -18.11
CA LYS A 265 -28.83 0.69 -16.70
C LYS A 265 -30.05 1.53 -16.29
N PRO A 266 -30.60 1.35 -15.07
CA PRO A 266 -31.82 2.04 -14.62
C PRO A 266 -31.77 3.56 -14.78
N ALA A 267 -30.59 4.17 -14.65
CA ALA A 267 -30.40 5.61 -14.81
C ALA A 267 -30.60 6.12 -16.26
N LEU A 268 -30.45 5.26 -17.27
CA LEU A 268 -30.53 5.62 -18.67
C LEU A 268 -31.75 5.01 -19.38
N LYS A 269 -32.40 4.02 -18.80
CA LYS A 269 -33.47 3.21 -19.38
C LYS A 269 -34.69 4.01 -19.87
N GLY A 270 -34.88 5.26 -19.44
CA GLY A 270 -35.97 6.15 -19.92
C GLY A 270 -35.52 7.15 -20.98
N ASN A 271 -34.21 7.29 -21.22
CA ASN A 271 -33.64 8.32 -22.09
C ASN A 271 -33.04 7.75 -23.39
N VAL A 272 -33.05 6.44 -23.55
CA VAL A 272 -32.51 5.76 -24.74
C VAL A 272 -33.62 5.36 -25.65
N ASP A 273 -33.49 5.63 -26.96
CA ASP A 273 -34.45 5.20 -27.98
C ASP A 273 -34.57 3.66 -27.95
N PRO A 274 -35.77 3.10 -27.77
CA PRO A 274 -36.00 1.66 -27.77
C PRO A 274 -35.62 0.97 -29.09
N ASN A 275 -35.54 1.73 -30.20
CA ASN A 275 -35.15 1.21 -31.52
C ASN A 275 -33.68 1.45 -31.85
N LEU A 276 -32.81 1.69 -30.85
CA LEU A 276 -31.40 1.95 -31.07
C LEU A 276 -30.70 0.74 -31.71
N ASP A 277 -30.08 0.95 -32.87
CA ASP A 277 -29.28 -0.07 -33.55
C ASP A 277 -27.84 -0.13 -32.94
N TYR A 278 -27.70 -1.01 -31.95
CA TYR A 278 -26.41 -1.22 -31.27
C TYR A 278 -25.31 -1.73 -32.21
N GLU A 279 -25.71 -2.53 -33.22
CA GLU A 279 -24.75 -3.06 -34.20
C GLU A 279 -24.19 -1.94 -35.09
N TYR A 280 -25.03 -1.03 -35.55
CA TYR A 280 -24.60 0.13 -36.31
C TYR A 280 -23.65 1.01 -35.54
N ILE A 281 -23.96 1.32 -34.27
CA ILE A 281 -23.12 2.15 -33.40
C ILE A 281 -21.78 1.42 -33.12
N ALA A 282 -21.82 0.12 -32.86
CA ALA A 282 -20.62 -0.68 -32.65
C ALA A 282 -19.70 -0.73 -33.89
N ARG A 283 -20.25 -0.63 -35.09
CA ARG A 283 -19.45 -0.50 -36.32
C ARG A 283 -18.73 0.85 -36.40
N GLN A 284 -19.44 1.93 -36.08
CA GLN A 284 -18.89 3.29 -36.16
C GLN A 284 -17.91 3.63 -35.03
N SER A 285 -17.98 2.92 -33.90
CA SER A 285 -17.10 3.12 -32.74
C SER A 285 -15.82 2.26 -32.75
N ALA A 286 -15.29 1.96 -33.93
CA ALA A 286 -14.05 1.21 -34.03
C ALA A 286 -12.88 1.96 -33.36
N GLY A 287 -12.14 1.30 -32.45
CA GLY A 287 -11.04 1.89 -31.72
C GLY A 287 -11.42 2.60 -30.40
N PHE A 288 -12.69 2.65 -30.06
CA PHE A 288 -13.14 3.14 -28.73
C PHE A 288 -12.97 2.05 -27.66
N SER A 289 -12.71 2.52 -26.42
CA SER A 289 -12.59 1.69 -25.21
C SER A 289 -13.75 1.92 -24.27
#